data_ea48ba0b5b1cd3bd851dfebf5e449ecc
#
_entry.id   ea48ba0b5b1cd3bd851dfebf5e449ecc
#
_cell.length_a   1.000
_cell.length_b   1.000
_cell.length_c   1.000
_cell.angle_alpha   90.00
_cell.angle_beta   90.00
_cell.angle_gamma   90.00
#
_symmetry.space_group_name_H-M   'P 1'
#
loop_
_entity.id
_entity.type
_entity.pdbx_description
1 polymer ?
#
loop_
_entity_poly.entity_id
_entity_poly.type
_entity_poly.pdbx_seq_one_letter_code
_entity_poly.pdbx_strand_id
1 'polypeptide(L)'
;MGTGNAQSLSYLQEEAQRGHFDMILHVGDFAYDMDSSNAKVGDEFMRQIEPLAAMVPYMTCPGNHEEKYNFSNYAARFSMPGRDASLYYSFDLGPVHFVSISTEVYYYINYGIKLISNQYDWLREDLEKANLPENRSKRPWIVLFGHRPMYCNDRFDVDCQQEYSRIGLHGMWAIEPLLKEYGVDLVIWAHDHLYERSFPLYDNKVYNGSTEHPYVNPGAPVHIITGSAGCKEGHAHFKKHPAAWSAFRSSDYGYTRLVAHNKTHIYMEQINVEQKGQVIDSLWLIKNKHQPYDIK
;
A
#
# COMPACT_ATOMS: atom_id res chain seq x y z
N MET A 1 8.59 -8.21 -2.02
CA MET A 1 9.69 -8.65 -2.96
C MET A 1 10.62 -9.60 -2.23
N GLY A 2 10.92 -10.77 -2.83
CA GLY A 2 11.73 -11.82 -2.21
C GLY A 2 13.25 -11.66 -2.43
N THR A 3 14.06 -12.52 -1.77
CA THR A 3 15.46 -12.72 -2.12
C THR A 3 15.59 -13.51 -3.42
N GLY A 4 14.74 -14.51 -3.62
CA GLY A 4 14.61 -15.24 -4.89
C GLY A 4 13.54 -14.63 -5.79
N ASN A 5 13.79 -14.66 -7.11
CA ASN A 5 12.84 -14.19 -8.12
C ASN A 5 12.42 -12.70 -7.98
N ALA A 6 13.36 -11.84 -7.56
CA ALA A 6 13.14 -10.39 -7.39
C ALA A 6 13.13 -9.66 -8.75
N GLN A 7 12.14 -9.93 -9.59
CA GLN A 7 12.09 -9.51 -11.01
C GLN A 7 12.20 -7.99 -11.20
N SER A 8 11.63 -7.20 -10.28
CA SER A 8 11.64 -5.74 -10.37
C SER A 8 12.95 -5.09 -9.86
N LEU A 9 13.82 -5.83 -9.16
CA LEU A 9 14.96 -5.26 -8.44
C LEU A 9 15.93 -4.53 -9.35
N SER A 10 16.32 -5.13 -10.49
CA SER A 10 17.28 -4.54 -11.41
C SER A 10 16.78 -3.24 -12.04
N TYR A 11 15.49 -3.17 -12.34
CA TYR A 11 14.85 -1.96 -12.86
C TYR A 11 14.83 -0.85 -11.80
N LEU A 12 14.46 -1.18 -10.56
CA LEU A 12 14.47 -0.23 -9.45
C LEU A 12 15.89 0.30 -9.17
N GLN A 13 16.92 -0.56 -9.22
CA GLN A 13 18.30 -0.15 -9.06
C GLN A 13 18.76 0.81 -10.16
N GLU A 14 18.42 0.52 -11.43
CA GLU A 14 18.73 1.40 -12.55
C GLU A 14 18.05 2.76 -12.41
N GLU A 15 16.80 2.79 -12.01
CA GLU A 15 16.06 4.03 -11.78
C GLU A 15 16.58 4.84 -10.60
N ALA A 16 16.97 4.18 -9.51
CA ALA A 16 17.60 4.83 -8.36
C ALA A 16 18.91 5.52 -8.74
N GLN A 17 19.77 4.85 -9.52
CA GLN A 17 21.02 5.40 -10.02
C GLN A 17 20.82 6.62 -10.92
N ARG A 18 19.67 6.69 -11.62
CA ARG A 18 19.30 7.82 -12.48
C ARG A 18 18.58 8.94 -11.74
N GLY A 19 18.28 8.74 -10.44
CA GLY A 19 17.53 9.71 -9.63
C GLY A 19 16.07 9.88 -10.09
N HIS A 20 15.43 8.81 -10.54
CA HIS A 20 14.06 8.87 -11.08
C HIS A 20 12.98 8.94 -10.00
N PHE A 21 13.31 8.67 -8.74
CA PHE A 21 12.37 8.76 -7.62
C PHE A 21 13.05 9.24 -6.34
N ASP A 22 12.26 9.84 -5.46
CA ASP A 22 12.70 10.43 -4.19
C ASP A 22 12.58 9.45 -3.02
N MET A 23 11.83 8.36 -3.16
CA MET A 23 11.50 7.43 -2.08
C MET A 23 10.99 6.10 -2.65
N ILE A 24 11.16 5.02 -1.88
CA ILE A 24 10.53 3.72 -2.13
C ILE A 24 9.51 3.45 -1.03
N LEU A 25 8.33 2.96 -1.42
CA LEU A 25 7.36 2.30 -0.55
C LEU A 25 7.43 0.80 -0.80
N HIS A 26 7.87 0.02 0.18
CA HIS A 26 7.83 -1.44 0.11
C HIS A 26 6.75 -1.97 1.07
N VAL A 27 5.68 -2.47 0.48
CA VAL A 27 4.39 -2.70 1.15
C VAL A 27 4.29 -4.15 1.64
N GLY A 28 5.22 -4.52 2.54
CA GLY A 28 5.24 -5.84 3.19
C GLY A 28 5.88 -6.97 2.37
N ASP A 29 6.03 -8.13 2.99
CA ASP A 29 6.60 -9.37 2.45
C ASP A 29 8.04 -9.19 1.95
N PHE A 30 8.93 -9.05 2.89
CA PHE A 30 10.36 -8.93 2.66
C PHE A 30 11.03 -10.31 2.70
N ALA A 31 11.88 -10.56 1.73
CA ALA A 31 12.72 -11.77 1.71
C ALA A 31 11.96 -13.11 1.63
N TYR A 32 10.69 -13.15 2.03
CA TYR A 32 9.90 -14.36 2.25
C TYR A 32 10.54 -15.26 3.30
N ASP A 33 10.21 -14.91 4.55
CA ASP A 33 10.63 -15.43 5.84
C ASP A 33 12.05 -14.98 6.27
N MET A 34 12.17 -13.70 6.68
CA MET A 34 13.42 -13.11 7.17
C MET A 34 14.05 -13.87 8.35
N ASP A 35 13.26 -14.60 9.13
CA ASP A 35 13.72 -15.42 10.28
C ASP A 35 14.38 -16.73 9.85
N SER A 36 14.20 -17.16 8.61
CA SER A 36 14.71 -18.43 8.09
C SER A 36 16.23 -18.52 8.13
N SER A 37 16.72 -19.76 8.28
CA SER A 37 18.17 -20.04 8.37
C SER A 37 18.88 -19.25 9.48
N ASN A 38 18.27 -19.14 10.65
CA ASN A 38 18.76 -18.33 11.78
C ASN A 38 18.91 -16.86 11.35
N ALA A 39 17.86 -16.30 10.73
CA ALA A 39 17.74 -14.93 10.23
C ALA A 39 18.72 -14.53 9.09
N LYS A 40 19.47 -15.48 8.52
CA LYS A 40 20.40 -15.20 7.41
C LYS A 40 19.67 -14.76 6.14
N VAL A 41 18.44 -15.24 5.90
CA VAL A 41 17.62 -14.83 4.76
C VAL A 41 17.29 -13.33 4.85
N GLY A 42 16.97 -12.84 6.05
CA GLY A 42 16.79 -11.42 6.28
C GLY A 42 18.06 -10.60 6.06
N ASP A 43 19.23 -11.11 6.49
CA ASP A 43 20.51 -10.44 6.26
C ASP A 43 20.89 -10.39 4.78
N GLU A 44 20.56 -11.43 4.03
CA GLU A 44 20.73 -11.46 2.57
C GLU A 44 19.84 -10.40 1.90
N PHE A 45 18.58 -10.33 2.30
CA PHE A 45 17.65 -9.33 1.79
C PHE A 45 18.14 -7.89 2.06
N MET A 46 18.64 -7.59 3.25
CA MET A 46 19.16 -6.26 3.55
C MET A 46 20.33 -5.88 2.63
N ARG A 47 21.23 -6.85 2.34
CA ARG A 47 22.30 -6.62 1.34
C ARG A 47 21.78 -6.44 -0.08
N GLN A 48 20.70 -7.16 -0.43
CA GLN A 48 20.08 -7.08 -1.75
C GLN A 48 19.48 -5.70 -2.01
N ILE A 49 18.84 -5.09 -1.01
CA ILE A 49 18.22 -3.77 -1.14
C ILE A 49 19.17 -2.59 -0.84
N GLU A 50 20.39 -2.85 -0.33
CA GLU A 50 21.36 -1.81 0.02
C GLU A 50 21.59 -0.80 -1.11
N PRO A 51 21.75 -1.20 -2.40
CA PRO A 51 21.92 -0.25 -3.49
C PRO A 51 20.74 0.71 -3.71
N LEU A 52 19.56 0.36 -3.20
CA LEU A 52 18.36 1.21 -3.22
C LEU A 52 18.26 2.04 -1.95
N ALA A 53 18.33 1.37 -0.79
CA ALA A 53 18.14 2.01 0.51
C ALA A 53 19.26 2.99 0.90
N ALA A 54 20.43 2.87 0.26
CA ALA A 54 21.51 3.85 0.40
C ALA A 54 21.30 5.13 -0.42
N MET A 55 20.40 5.12 -1.41
CA MET A 55 20.19 6.25 -2.33
C MET A 55 19.00 7.12 -1.91
N VAL A 56 17.93 6.50 -1.44
CA VAL A 56 16.67 7.17 -1.09
C VAL A 56 16.04 6.57 0.16
N PRO A 57 15.18 7.30 0.88
CA PRO A 57 14.38 6.73 1.97
C PRO A 57 13.62 5.48 1.52
N TYR A 58 13.74 4.41 2.30
CA TYR A 58 13.09 3.12 2.06
C TYR A 58 12.03 2.90 3.14
N MET A 59 10.79 3.21 2.81
CA MET A 59 9.67 3.20 3.75
C MET A 59 8.91 1.88 3.65
N THR A 60 8.56 1.30 4.79
CA THR A 60 8.06 -0.08 4.87
C THR A 60 6.82 -0.20 5.74
N CYS A 61 5.97 -1.20 5.49
CA CYS A 61 5.03 -1.74 6.46
C CYS A 61 5.22 -3.27 6.52
N PRO A 62 4.85 -3.96 7.61
CA PRO A 62 4.98 -5.41 7.66
C PRO A 62 3.91 -6.11 6.83
N GLY A 63 4.26 -7.26 6.23
CA GLY A 63 3.35 -8.24 5.66
C GLY A 63 3.26 -9.51 6.53
N ASN A 64 2.58 -10.54 6.03
CA ASN A 64 2.38 -11.80 6.76
C ASN A 64 3.68 -12.60 6.92
N HIS A 65 4.64 -12.45 6.02
CA HIS A 65 5.96 -13.09 6.16
C HIS A 65 6.83 -12.45 7.24
N GLU A 66 6.42 -11.33 7.82
CA GLU A 66 7.10 -10.63 8.92
C GLU A 66 6.52 -10.96 10.30
N GLU A 67 5.42 -11.71 10.39
CA GLU A 67 4.66 -11.90 11.64
C GLU A 67 5.44 -12.61 12.76
N LYS A 68 6.35 -13.53 12.39
CA LYS A 68 7.02 -14.40 13.34
C LYS A 68 7.70 -13.66 14.46
N TYR A 69 7.59 -14.22 15.67
CA TYR A 69 8.13 -13.65 16.90
C TYR A 69 7.62 -12.22 17.17
N ASN A 70 6.33 -11.98 16.86
CA ASN A 70 5.69 -10.69 17.02
C ASN A 70 6.44 -9.58 16.25
N PHE A 71 6.66 -9.79 14.97
CA PHE A 71 7.34 -8.86 14.06
C PHE A 71 8.79 -8.49 14.42
N SER A 72 9.45 -9.25 15.33
CA SER A 72 10.75 -8.85 15.87
C SER A 72 11.86 -8.77 14.81
N ASN A 73 11.85 -9.66 13.81
CA ASN A 73 12.81 -9.62 12.70
C ASN A 73 12.63 -8.38 11.80
N TYR A 74 11.39 -7.97 11.59
CA TYR A 74 11.06 -6.73 10.89
C TYR A 74 11.49 -5.50 11.70
N ALA A 75 11.05 -5.41 12.96
CA ALA A 75 11.35 -4.28 13.84
C ALA A 75 12.86 -4.09 14.10
N ALA A 76 13.64 -5.19 14.09
CA ALA A 76 15.10 -5.13 14.26
C ALA A 76 15.84 -4.59 13.02
N ARG A 77 15.24 -4.69 11.81
CA ARG A 77 15.88 -4.30 10.54
C ARG A 77 15.38 -2.98 9.98
N PHE A 78 14.15 -2.59 10.29
CA PHE A 78 13.53 -1.38 9.78
C PHE A 78 13.15 -0.43 10.90
N SER A 79 13.76 0.77 10.89
CA SER A 79 13.45 1.86 11.82
C SER A 79 12.66 2.93 11.08
N MET A 80 11.34 2.87 11.20
CA MET A 80 10.43 3.84 10.61
C MET A 80 10.12 4.98 11.61
N PRO A 81 9.60 6.13 11.16
CA PRO A 81 9.13 7.17 12.07
C PRO A 81 8.12 6.61 13.09
N GLY A 82 8.13 7.12 14.33
CA GLY A 82 7.21 6.68 15.37
C GLY A 82 7.85 5.81 16.44
N ARG A 83 7.03 5.23 17.34
CA ARG A 83 7.49 4.48 18.54
C ARG A 83 7.04 3.03 18.57
N ASP A 84 6.14 2.61 17.69
CA ASP A 84 5.45 1.32 17.77
C ASP A 84 6.08 0.25 16.89
N ALA A 85 7.38 -0.02 17.11
CA ALA A 85 8.15 -1.06 16.44
C ALA A 85 8.01 -1.03 14.88
N SER A 86 7.83 0.16 14.31
CA SER A 86 7.64 0.39 12.86
C SER A 86 6.36 -0.24 12.27
N LEU A 87 5.38 -0.62 13.12
CA LEU A 87 4.14 -1.26 12.65
C LEU A 87 3.19 -0.25 11.97
N TYR A 88 3.13 0.96 12.52
CA TYR A 88 2.33 2.06 11.94
C TYR A 88 2.99 3.41 12.23
N TYR A 89 2.88 4.32 11.29
CA TYR A 89 3.47 5.66 11.35
C TYR A 89 2.97 6.53 10.20
N SER A 90 3.23 7.83 10.28
CA SER A 90 2.99 8.76 9.17
C SER A 90 4.20 9.65 8.92
N PHE A 91 4.30 10.19 7.73
CA PHE A 91 5.32 11.14 7.33
C PHE A 91 4.84 11.98 6.14
N ASP A 92 5.52 13.10 5.92
CA ASP A 92 5.19 14.04 4.87
C ASP A 92 6.29 14.07 3.81
N LEU A 93 5.89 14.02 2.53
CA LEU A 93 6.80 14.27 1.40
C LEU A 93 6.09 15.13 0.34
N GLY A 94 6.63 16.31 0.06
CA GLY A 94 6.01 17.25 -0.86
C GLY A 94 4.57 17.60 -0.46
N PRO A 95 3.60 17.52 -1.38
CA PRO A 95 2.19 17.82 -1.11
C PRO A 95 1.41 16.63 -0.51
N VAL A 96 2.08 15.55 -0.12
CA VAL A 96 1.46 14.30 0.33
C VAL A 96 1.74 14.04 1.80
N HIS A 97 0.71 13.66 2.53
CA HIS A 97 0.77 13.03 3.83
C HIS A 97 0.63 11.52 3.63
N PHE A 98 1.69 10.76 3.95
CA PHE A 98 1.71 9.30 3.85
C PHE A 98 1.42 8.68 5.21
N VAL A 99 0.57 7.65 5.20
CA VAL A 99 0.16 6.92 6.40
C VAL A 99 0.41 5.43 6.19
N SER A 100 1.26 4.84 7.02
CA SER A 100 1.55 3.41 7.03
C SER A 100 0.74 2.72 8.13
N ILE A 101 0.13 1.60 7.81
CA ILE A 101 -0.57 0.74 8.77
C ILE A 101 -0.12 -0.71 8.64
N SER A 102 -0.18 -1.46 9.74
CA SER A 102 -0.09 -2.91 9.72
C SER A 102 -1.48 -3.52 9.58
N THR A 103 -1.76 -4.14 8.45
CA THR A 103 -2.97 -4.96 8.28
C THR A 103 -2.85 -6.26 9.07
N GLU A 104 -1.62 -6.73 9.32
CA GLU A 104 -1.33 -8.02 9.92
C GLU A 104 -1.81 -8.13 11.37
N VAL A 105 -1.90 -7.01 12.10
CA VAL A 105 -2.43 -7.01 13.48
C VAL A 105 -3.89 -7.49 13.55
N TYR A 106 -4.65 -7.42 12.44
CA TYR A 106 -6.02 -7.93 12.35
C TYR A 106 -6.10 -9.44 12.17
N TYR A 107 -5.05 -10.05 11.63
CA TYR A 107 -4.98 -11.48 11.33
C TYR A 107 -4.23 -12.26 12.41
N TYR A 108 -3.24 -11.66 13.05
CA TYR A 108 -2.42 -12.28 14.09
C TYR A 108 -2.80 -11.78 15.49
N ILE A 109 -4.08 -11.96 15.86
CA ILE A 109 -4.67 -11.52 17.15
C ILE A 109 -4.06 -12.21 18.38
N ASN A 110 -3.34 -13.33 18.18
CA ASN A 110 -2.56 -14.00 19.20
C ASN A 110 -1.45 -13.12 19.81
N TYR A 111 -0.98 -12.08 19.12
CA TYR A 111 -0.04 -11.09 19.65
C TYR A 111 -0.71 -9.99 20.48
N GLY A 112 -2.02 -9.99 20.54
CA GLY A 112 -2.82 -9.15 21.40
C GLY A 112 -3.68 -8.13 20.67
N ILE A 113 -4.93 -8.07 21.04
CA ILE A 113 -5.94 -7.18 20.45
C ILE A 113 -5.61 -5.69 20.65
N LYS A 114 -4.75 -5.36 21.61
CA LYS A 114 -4.28 -3.99 21.84
C LYS A 114 -3.48 -3.43 20.67
N LEU A 115 -2.84 -4.28 19.86
CA LEU A 115 -2.16 -3.83 18.65
C LEU A 115 -3.16 -3.19 17.68
N ILE A 116 -4.35 -3.76 17.56
CA ILE A 116 -5.40 -3.25 16.68
C ILE A 116 -5.96 -1.95 17.24
N SER A 117 -6.39 -1.93 18.51
CA SER A 117 -7.00 -0.74 19.12
C SER A 117 -6.04 0.44 19.16
N ASN A 118 -4.76 0.21 19.52
CA ASN A 118 -3.76 1.27 19.55
C ASN A 118 -3.52 1.86 18.15
N GLN A 119 -3.38 1.00 17.12
CA GLN A 119 -3.23 1.45 15.73
C GLN A 119 -4.45 2.23 15.25
N TYR A 120 -5.66 1.74 15.56
CA TYR A 120 -6.91 2.39 15.15
C TYR A 120 -7.08 3.78 15.78
N ASP A 121 -6.83 3.88 17.09
CA ASP A 121 -6.92 5.16 17.79
C ASP A 121 -5.87 6.15 17.28
N TRP A 122 -4.63 5.70 17.11
CA TRP A 122 -3.57 6.50 16.51
C TRP A 122 -3.91 6.94 15.07
N LEU A 123 -4.42 6.03 14.22
CA LEU A 123 -4.79 6.33 12.84
C LEU A 123 -5.86 7.42 12.77
N ARG A 124 -6.87 7.32 13.63
CA ARG A 124 -7.94 8.33 13.72
C ARG A 124 -7.37 9.70 14.11
N GLU A 125 -6.53 9.75 15.14
CA GLU A 125 -5.90 10.99 15.60
C GLU A 125 -4.97 11.60 14.53
N ASP A 126 -4.21 10.77 13.82
CA ASP A 126 -3.32 11.21 12.74
C ASP A 126 -4.11 11.79 11.56
N LEU A 127 -5.14 11.09 11.11
CA LEU A 127 -6.03 11.55 10.02
C LEU A 127 -6.82 12.81 10.41
N GLU A 128 -7.27 12.93 11.66
CA GLU A 128 -7.90 14.14 12.19
C GLU A 128 -6.93 15.31 12.12
N LYS A 129 -5.70 15.12 12.60
CA LYS A 129 -4.63 16.13 12.53
C LYS A 129 -4.27 16.52 11.09
N ALA A 130 -4.18 15.53 10.17
CA ALA A 130 -3.91 15.79 8.76
C ALA A 130 -5.01 16.66 8.12
N ASN A 131 -6.24 16.55 8.59
CA ASN A 131 -7.39 17.32 8.08
C ASN A 131 -7.54 18.72 8.71
N LEU A 132 -6.74 19.10 9.70
CA LEU A 132 -6.73 20.48 10.17
C LEU A 132 -6.41 21.42 9.00
N PRO A 133 -7.10 22.57 8.85
CA PRO A 133 -6.95 23.47 7.69
C PRO A 133 -5.50 23.85 7.38
N GLU A 134 -4.69 24.12 8.42
CA GLU A 134 -3.28 24.46 8.30
C GLU A 134 -2.40 23.32 7.78
N ASN A 135 -2.79 22.06 8.00
CA ASN A 135 -2.08 20.88 7.51
C ASN A 135 -2.59 20.49 6.11
N ARG A 136 -3.91 20.35 5.94
CA ARG A 136 -4.53 19.95 4.66
C ARG A 136 -4.21 20.96 3.54
N SER A 137 -4.09 22.24 3.83
CA SER A 137 -3.70 23.27 2.85
C SER A 137 -2.28 23.11 2.33
N LYS A 138 -1.38 22.56 3.15
CA LYS A 138 0.03 22.32 2.77
C LYS A 138 0.17 20.98 2.07
N ARG A 139 -0.47 19.92 2.60
CA ARG A 139 -0.45 18.55 2.16
C ARG A 139 -1.87 18.06 1.88
N PRO A 140 -2.43 18.47 0.74
CA PRO A 140 -3.82 18.14 0.42
C PRO A 140 -4.04 16.66 0.11
N TRP A 141 -3.01 15.94 -0.31
CA TRP A 141 -3.09 14.52 -0.58
C TRP A 141 -2.85 13.69 0.68
N ILE A 142 -3.72 12.70 0.93
CA ILE A 142 -3.51 11.66 1.93
C ILE A 142 -3.42 10.32 1.21
N VAL A 143 -2.27 9.66 1.35
CA VAL A 143 -2.00 8.34 0.77
C VAL A 143 -1.76 7.36 1.92
N LEU A 144 -2.62 6.36 2.04
CA LEU A 144 -2.46 5.29 3.01
C LEU A 144 -1.87 4.06 2.33
N PHE A 145 -1.00 3.33 3.04
CA PHE A 145 -0.51 2.04 2.56
C PHE A 145 -0.45 1.01 3.68
N GLY A 146 -0.69 -0.24 3.31
CA GLY A 146 -0.66 -1.41 4.16
C GLY A 146 -0.53 -2.66 3.31
N HIS A 147 -0.33 -3.84 3.92
CA HIS A 147 0.00 -5.03 3.15
C HIS A 147 -1.23 -5.70 2.53
N ARG A 148 -2.19 -6.17 3.34
CA ARG A 148 -3.35 -6.92 2.83
C ARG A 148 -4.43 -5.99 2.28
N PRO A 149 -4.92 -6.24 1.06
CA PRO A 149 -5.92 -5.39 0.43
C PRO A 149 -7.29 -5.50 1.10
N MET A 150 -8.03 -4.39 1.11
CA MET A 150 -9.45 -4.38 1.53
C MET A 150 -10.38 -5.00 0.48
N TYR A 151 -9.94 -5.04 -0.76
CA TYR A 151 -10.67 -5.52 -1.93
C TYR A 151 -9.72 -6.25 -2.85
N CYS A 152 -10.08 -7.42 -3.32
CA CYS A 152 -9.26 -8.17 -4.27
C CYS A 152 -10.07 -9.06 -5.20
N ASN A 153 -9.47 -9.40 -6.33
CA ASN A 153 -9.97 -10.38 -7.26
C ASN A 153 -9.03 -11.60 -7.40
N ASP A 154 -8.15 -11.85 -6.42
CA ASP A 154 -7.37 -13.09 -6.41
C ASP A 154 -8.31 -14.28 -6.24
N ARG A 155 -8.05 -15.33 -7.02
CA ARG A 155 -8.86 -16.54 -7.05
C ARG A 155 -8.65 -17.42 -5.82
N PHE A 156 -7.46 -17.41 -5.26
CA PHE A 156 -7.04 -18.37 -4.23
C PHE A 156 -6.83 -17.73 -2.87
N ASP A 157 -6.75 -16.40 -2.81
CA ASP A 157 -6.62 -15.73 -1.53
C ASP A 157 -7.94 -15.74 -0.75
N VAL A 158 -7.97 -16.58 0.30
CA VAL A 158 -9.11 -16.68 1.21
C VAL A 158 -9.10 -15.52 2.24
N ASP A 159 -7.96 -14.94 2.52
CA ASP A 159 -7.81 -13.88 3.51
C ASP A 159 -8.46 -12.58 3.05
N CYS A 160 -8.41 -12.32 1.76
CA CYS A 160 -9.10 -11.23 1.10
C CYS A 160 -10.63 -11.26 1.32
N GLN A 161 -11.20 -12.45 1.54
CA GLN A 161 -12.63 -12.62 1.81
C GLN A 161 -13.00 -12.33 3.27
N GLN A 162 -12.03 -12.28 4.16
CA GLN A 162 -12.26 -12.04 5.60
C GLN A 162 -12.47 -10.56 5.92
N GLU A 163 -11.95 -9.67 5.08
CA GLU A 163 -12.17 -8.21 5.13
C GLU A 163 -11.91 -7.56 6.51
N TYR A 164 -11.08 -8.18 7.38
CA TYR A 164 -10.90 -7.74 8.77
C TYR A 164 -10.43 -6.29 8.92
N SER A 165 -9.52 -5.83 8.08
CA SER A 165 -9.09 -4.43 8.10
C SER A 165 -10.19 -3.49 7.57
N ARG A 166 -11.01 -3.95 6.63
CA ARG A 166 -12.07 -3.17 6.01
C ARG A 166 -13.23 -2.92 6.95
N ILE A 167 -13.85 -4.00 7.45
CA ILE A 167 -15.07 -3.94 8.27
C ILE A 167 -14.82 -4.11 9.78
N GLY A 168 -13.58 -4.35 10.17
CA GLY A 168 -13.17 -4.57 11.56
C GLY A 168 -13.45 -5.96 12.09
N LEU A 169 -12.93 -6.25 13.28
CA LEU A 169 -13.23 -7.47 14.02
C LEU A 169 -14.55 -7.28 14.78
N HIS A 170 -15.56 -8.06 14.44
CA HIS A 170 -16.91 -7.94 15.01
C HIS A 170 -17.47 -6.51 14.94
N GLY A 171 -17.17 -5.80 13.84
CA GLY A 171 -17.61 -4.42 13.60
C GLY A 171 -16.83 -3.35 14.38
N MET A 172 -15.77 -3.73 15.11
CA MET A 172 -14.89 -2.79 15.80
C MET A 172 -13.61 -2.54 15.00
N TRP A 173 -13.09 -1.32 15.09
CA TRP A 173 -11.82 -0.92 14.47
C TRP A 173 -11.79 -1.06 12.94
N ALA A 174 -12.91 -0.86 12.27
CA ALA A 174 -13.01 -0.84 10.82
C ALA A 174 -12.25 0.36 10.22
N ILE A 175 -11.30 0.13 9.33
CA ILE A 175 -10.49 1.21 8.76
C ILE A 175 -11.22 1.92 7.61
N GLU A 176 -12.00 1.22 6.80
CA GLU A 176 -12.64 1.81 5.62
C GLU A 176 -13.53 3.04 5.95
N PRO A 177 -14.31 3.06 7.05
CA PRO A 177 -15.04 4.26 7.44
C PRO A 177 -14.14 5.49 7.68
N LEU A 178 -12.93 5.29 8.24
CA LEU A 178 -11.97 6.38 8.43
C LEU A 178 -11.47 6.95 7.09
N LEU A 179 -11.27 6.09 6.07
CA LEU A 179 -10.85 6.54 4.75
C LEU A 179 -11.86 7.52 4.14
N LYS A 180 -13.14 7.23 4.32
CA LYS A 180 -14.25 8.08 3.90
C LYS A 180 -14.32 9.36 4.72
N GLU A 181 -14.34 9.22 6.05
CA GLU A 181 -14.53 10.30 7.02
C GLU A 181 -13.44 11.36 6.91
N TYR A 182 -12.19 10.93 6.65
CA TYR A 182 -11.04 11.83 6.57
C TYR A 182 -10.56 12.12 5.14
N GLY A 183 -11.29 11.64 4.14
CA GLY A 183 -10.99 11.93 2.73
C GLY A 183 -9.62 11.45 2.30
N VAL A 184 -9.27 10.19 2.62
CA VAL A 184 -8.07 9.54 2.09
C VAL A 184 -8.21 9.38 0.59
N ASP A 185 -7.20 9.80 -0.18
CA ASP A 185 -7.33 9.92 -1.63
C ASP A 185 -6.94 8.63 -2.37
N LEU A 186 -5.89 7.98 -1.90
CA LEU A 186 -5.30 6.79 -2.52
C LEU A 186 -4.91 5.79 -1.45
N VAL A 187 -5.15 4.51 -1.71
CA VAL A 187 -4.74 3.42 -0.82
C VAL A 187 -3.93 2.40 -1.59
N ILE A 188 -2.75 2.06 -1.09
CA ILE A 188 -1.79 1.17 -1.74
C ILE A 188 -1.66 -0.11 -0.93
N TRP A 189 -1.83 -1.24 -1.60
CA TRP A 189 -1.76 -2.58 -1.05
C TRP A 189 -0.77 -3.45 -1.80
N ALA A 190 -0.42 -4.60 -1.22
CA ALA A 190 0.34 -5.67 -1.86
C ALA A 190 -0.32 -7.03 -1.59
N HIS A 191 0.38 -8.00 -0.99
CA HIS A 191 -0.06 -9.34 -0.61
C HIS A 191 -0.39 -10.23 -1.82
N ASP A 192 -1.41 -9.88 -2.60
CA ASP A 192 -1.70 -10.56 -3.86
C ASP A 192 -0.56 -10.27 -4.87
N HIS A 193 0.09 -11.32 -5.37
CA HIS A 193 1.22 -11.20 -6.31
C HIS A 193 0.77 -10.83 -7.72
N LEU A 194 0.09 -9.70 -7.83
CA LEU A 194 -0.51 -9.16 -9.04
C LEU A 194 -0.57 -7.61 -8.96
N TYR A 195 -1.00 -7.00 -10.05
CA TYR A 195 -1.41 -5.60 -10.08
C TYR A 195 -2.91 -5.49 -10.34
N GLU A 196 -3.61 -4.74 -9.50
CA GLU A 196 -5.01 -4.40 -9.72
C GLU A 196 -5.29 -2.96 -9.32
N ARG A 197 -5.97 -2.21 -10.19
CA ARG A 197 -6.47 -0.87 -9.91
C ARG A 197 -7.98 -0.85 -9.87
N SER A 198 -8.54 -0.25 -8.81
CA SER A 198 -9.99 -0.06 -8.70
C SER A 198 -10.46 1.23 -9.37
N PHE A 199 -11.74 1.28 -9.73
CA PHE A 199 -12.46 2.55 -9.74
C PHE A 199 -12.53 3.13 -8.32
N PRO A 200 -12.84 4.44 -8.14
CA PRO A 200 -13.07 5.00 -6.81
C PRO A 200 -14.10 4.19 -6.05
N LEU A 201 -13.75 3.67 -4.86
CA LEU A 201 -14.46 2.56 -4.24
C LEU A 201 -14.68 2.76 -2.75
N TYR A 202 -15.91 2.51 -2.28
CA TYR A 202 -16.28 2.43 -0.89
C TYR A 202 -17.45 1.45 -0.72
N ASP A 203 -17.41 0.58 0.28
CA ASP A 203 -18.46 -0.41 0.58
C ASP A 203 -18.92 -1.19 -0.68
N ASN A 204 -17.96 -1.71 -1.45
CA ASN A 204 -18.19 -2.44 -2.71
C ASN A 204 -18.94 -1.64 -3.80
N LYS A 205 -19.08 -0.33 -3.65
CA LYS A 205 -19.76 0.56 -4.60
C LYS A 205 -18.78 1.53 -5.24
N VAL A 206 -18.97 1.77 -6.54
CA VAL A 206 -18.14 2.69 -7.34
C VAL A 206 -18.69 4.11 -7.26
N TYR A 207 -17.79 5.07 -7.01
CA TYR A 207 -18.09 6.50 -6.85
C TYR A 207 -17.23 7.35 -7.79
N ASN A 208 -17.37 7.13 -9.08
CA ASN A 208 -16.62 7.87 -10.10
C ASN A 208 -16.91 9.38 -10.06
N GLY A 209 -15.93 10.20 -10.42
CA GLY A 209 -16.13 11.63 -10.63
C GLY A 209 -17.14 11.89 -11.76
N SER A 210 -16.98 11.16 -12.88
CA SER A 210 -17.96 11.08 -13.95
C SER A 210 -17.80 9.74 -14.71
N THR A 211 -18.68 9.47 -15.65
CA THR A 211 -18.58 8.29 -16.52
C THR A 211 -17.35 8.36 -17.44
N GLU A 212 -17.04 9.55 -17.97
CA GLU A 212 -15.92 9.76 -18.91
C GLU A 212 -14.58 9.94 -18.16
N HIS A 213 -14.63 10.55 -16.97
CA HIS A 213 -13.46 10.88 -16.16
C HIS A 213 -13.64 10.37 -14.73
N PRO A 214 -13.54 9.06 -14.49
CA PRO A 214 -13.83 8.45 -13.18
C PRO A 214 -12.92 8.97 -12.05
N TYR A 215 -11.71 9.36 -12.37
CA TYR A 215 -10.70 9.79 -11.40
C TYR A 215 -10.53 11.32 -11.29
N VAL A 216 -11.44 12.08 -11.86
CA VAL A 216 -11.51 13.54 -11.71
C VAL A 216 -12.56 13.89 -10.66
N ASN A 217 -12.11 14.42 -9.51
CA ASN A 217 -12.94 14.68 -8.34
C ASN A 217 -13.78 13.44 -7.92
N PRO A 218 -13.16 12.29 -7.71
CA PRO A 218 -13.87 11.06 -7.36
C PRO A 218 -14.58 11.20 -6.02
N GLY A 219 -15.67 10.42 -5.86
CA GLY A 219 -16.49 10.42 -4.64
C GLY A 219 -16.04 9.41 -3.58
N ALA A 220 -14.93 8.68 -3.80
CA ALA A 220 -14.37 7.70 -2.88
C ALA A 220 -12.86 7.53 -3.11
N PRO A 221 -12.12 6.86 -2.19
CA PRO A 221 -10.72 6.51 -2.40
C PRO A 221 -10.50 5.62 -3.64
N VAL A 222 -9.32 5.73 -4.24
CA VAL A 222 -8.83 4.75 -5.24
C VAL A 222 -7.96 3.72 -4.53
N HIS A 223 -8.16 2.44 -4.81
CA HIS A 223 -7.35 1.35 -4.27
C HIS A 223 -6.46 0.76 -5.36
N ILE A 224 -5.20 0.52 -5.01
CA ILE A 224 -4.20 -0.10 -5.88
C ILE A 224 -3.60 -1.30 -5.14
N ILE A 225 -3.58 -2.46 -5.78
CA ILE A 225 -2.75 -3.59 -5.38
C ILE A 225 -1.51 -3.59 -6.28
N THR A 226 -0.32 -3.55 -5.69
CA THR A 226 0.97 -3.55 -6.40
C THR A 226 1.92 -4.58 -5.77
N GLY A 227 1.44 -5.84 -5.65
CA GLY A 227 2.17 -6.96 -5.06
C GLY A 227 3.09 -7.72 -6.02
N SER A 228 3.22 -7.27 -7.26
CA SER A 228 3.85 -8.02 -8.35
C SER A 228 5.37 -7.84 -8.50
N ALA A 229 6.09 -7.38 -7.46
CA ALA A 229 7.53 -7.08 -7.56
C ALA A 229 8.43 -8.33 -7.75
N GLY A 230 7.87 -9.52 -7.51
CA GLY A 230 8.51 -10.81 -7.70
C GLY A 230 9.02 -11.45 -6.40
N CYS A 231 8.74 -12.75 -6.26
CA CYS A 231 9.19 -13.59 -5.15
C CYS A 231 9.17 -15.08 -5.54
N LYS A 232 9.66 -15.94 -4.63
CA LYS A 232 9.73 -17.40 -4.85
C LYS A 232 8.37 -18.08 -5.05
N GLU A 233 7.28 -17.46 -4.62
CA GLU A 233 5.92 -18.04 -4.68
C GLU A 233 5.24 -17.84 -6.04
N GLY A 234 5.82 -16.99 -6.90
CA GLY A 234 5.32 -16.77 -8.26
C GLY A 234 4.17 -15.77 -8.33
N HIS A 235 3.35 -15.91 -9.36
CA HIS A 235 2.21 -15.03 -9.63
C HIS A 235 0.94 -15.48 -8.91
N ALA A 236 0.11 -14.51 -8.50
CA ALA A 236 -1.27 -14.76 -8.15
C ALA A 236 -2.18 -14.86 -9.39
N HIS A 237 -3.38 -15.40 -9.21
CA HIS A 237 -4.32 -15.67 -10.30
C HIS A 237 -5.66 -14.99 -10.09
N PHE A 238 -6.10 -14.22 -11.05
CA PHE A 238 -7.40 -13.55 -10.99
C PHE A 238 -8.60 -14.51 -11.07
N LYS A 239 -9.68 -14.12 -10.40
CA LYS A 239 -11.01 -14.67 -10.65
C LYS A 239 -11.38 -14.49 -12.11
N LYS A 240 -12.09 -15.46 -12.70
CA LYS A 240 -12.53 -15.41 -14.10
C LYS A 240 -13.38 -14.18 -14.41
N HIS A 241 -14.24 -13.82 -13.48
CA HIS A 241 -15.11 -12.64 -13.58
C HIS A 241 -14.69 -11.65 -12.50
N PRO A 242 -14.14 -10.47 -12.88
CA PRO A 242 -13.77 -9.45 -11.93
C PRO A 242 -15.02 -8.82 -11.30
N ALA A 243 -14.84 -8.27 -10.10
CA ALA A 243 -15.84 -7.40 -9.52
C ALA A 243 -16.02 -6.12 -10.37
N ALA A 244 -17.20 -5.52 -10.33
CA ALA A 244 -17.51 -4.33 -11.13
C ALA A 244 -16.64 -3.10 -10.81
N TRP A 245 -16.02 -3.09 -9.65
CA TRP A 245 -15.10 -2.03 -9.23
C TRP A 245 -13.66 -2.19 -9.79
N SER A 246 -13.31 -3.34 -10.36
CA SER A 246 -11.98 -3.58 -10.94
C SER A 246 -11.84 -2.83 -12.27
N ALA A 247 -10.91 -1.90 -12.35
CA ALA A 247 -10.72 -1.05 -13.53
C ALA A 247 -9.61 -1.57 -14.44
N PHE A 248 -8.53 -2.11 -13.88
CA PHE A 248 -7.41 -2.71 -14.63
C PHE A 248 -6.75 -3.82 -13.83
N ARG A 249 -6.23 -4.86 -14.52
CA ARG A 249 -5.58 -6.02 -13.91
C ARG A 249 -4.42 -6.53 -14.76
N SER A 250 -3.31 -6.90 -14.10
CA SER A 250 -2.22 -7.66 -14.70
C SER A 250 -1.61 -8.63 -13.68
N SER A 251 -1.31 -9.85 -14.09
CA SER A 251 -0.55 -10.81 -13.28
C SER A 251 0.96 -10.78 -13.56
N ASP A 252 1.42 -9.97 -14.50
CA ASP A 252 2.83 -9.86 -14.83
C ASP A 252 3.63 -9.20 -13.71
N TYR A 253 4.91 -9.52 -13.59
CA TYR A 253 5.80 -8.86 -12.64
C TYR A 253 6.00 -7.38 -12.99
N GLY A 254 6.07 -6.56 -11.94
CA GLY A 254 6.22 -5.13 -12.12
C GLY A 254 6.21 -4.35 -10.82
N TYR A 255 6.15 -3.03 -10.95
CA TYR A 255 6.06 -2.08 -9.84
C TYR A 255 5.31 -0.82 -10.29
N THR A 256 4.81 -0.08 -9.31
CA THR A 256 4.06 1.16 -9.55
C THR A 256 4.96 2.38 -9.31
N ARG A 257 4.96 3.34 -10.24
CA ARG A 257 5.48 4.70 -10.00
C ARG A 257 4.33 5.63 -9.63
N LEU A 258 4.58 6.51 -8.66
CA LEU A 258 3.64 7.54 -8.23
C LEU A 258 4.35 8.89 -8.25
N VAL A 259 3.75 9.88 -8.89
CA VAL A 259 4.26 11.25 -8.97
C VAL A 259 3.21 12.23 -8.49
N ALA A 260 3.46 12.88 -7.35
CA ALA A 260 2.63 13.98 -6.88
C ALA A 260 3.09 15.29 -7.54
N HIS A 261 2.50 15.61 -8.70
CA HIS A 261 2.89 16.78 -9.48
C HIS A 261 2.63 18.11 -8.77
N ASN A 262 1.48 18.18 -8.09
CA ASN A 262 1.08 19.39 -7.36
C ASN A 262 -0.10 19.08 -6.41
N LYS A 263 -0.70 20.13 -5.86
CA LYS A 263 -1.80 20.01 -4.90
C LYS A 263 -3.10 19.45 -5.49
N THR A 264 -3.22 19.31 -6.80
CA THR A 264 -4.45 18.85 -7.46
C THR A 264 -4.25 17.66 -8.40
N HIS A 265 -2.99 17.25 -8.67
CA HIS A 265 -2.69 16.20 -9.65
C HIS A 265 -1.68 15.20 -9.11
N ILE A 266 -2.08 13.94 -9.03
CA ILE A 266 -1.19 12.77 -8.88
C ILE A 266 -1.24 11.97 -10.16
N TYR A 267 -0.08 11.55 -10.66
CA TYR A 267 0.06 10.61 -11.75
C TYR A 267 0.60 9.28 -11.22
N MET A 268 0.05 8.20 -11.72
CA MET A 268 0.53 6.84 -11.43
C MET A 268 0.66 6.06 -12.73
N GLU A 269 1.64 5.14 -12.76
CA GLU A 269 1.81 4.18 -13.83
C GLU A 269 2.32 2.85 -13.31
N GLN A 270 1.86 1.76 -13.93
CA GLN A 270 2.36 0.40 -13.67
C GLN A 270 3.39 0.03 -14.71
N ILE A 271 4.58 -0.32 -14.23
CA ILE A 271 5.71 -0.77 -15.05
C ILE A 271 5.70 -2.30 -15.09
N ASN A 272 5.69 -2.86 -16.29
CA ASN A 272 5.76 -4.30 -16.52
C ASN A 272 7.19 -4.71 -16.86
N VAL A 273 7.85 -5.44 -15.97
CA VAL A 273 9.25 -5.84 -16.15
C VAL A 273 9.39 -7.04 -17.11
N GLU A 274 8.36 -7.88 -17.24
CA GLU A 274 8.34 -8.98 -18.20
C GLU A 274 8.18 -8.47 -19.64
N GLN A 275 7.64 -7.27 -19.80
CA GLN A 275 7.55 -6.53 -21.07
C GLN A 275 8.62 -5.43 -21.19
N LYS A 276 9.80 -5.67 -20.62
CA LYS A 276 10.97 -4.79 -20.73
C LYS A 276 10.74 -3.36 -20.22
N GLY A 277 9.99 -3.21 -19.13
CA GLY A 277 9.74 -1.91 -18.51
C GLY A 277 8.66 -1.07 -19.21
N GLN A 278 7.78 -1.69 -20.00
CA GLN A 278 6.66 -0.97 -20.59
C GLN A 278 5.65 -0.52 -19.54
N VAL A 279 5.07 0.66 -19.74
CA VAL A 279 3.90 1.13 -18.99
C VAL A 279 2.67 0.41 -19.53
N ILE A 280 2.02 -0.39 -18.70
CA ILE A 280 0.83 -1.18 -19.07
C ILE A 280 -0.47 -0.57 -18.57
N ASP A 281 -0.40 0.28 -17.57
CA ASP A 281 -1.54 1.04 -17.04
C ASP A 281 -1.07 2.40 -16.55
N SER A 282 -1.94 3.41 -16.62
CA SER A 282 -1.66 4.73 -16.09
C SER A 282 -2.92 5.44 -15.63
N LEU A 283 -2.76 6.34 -14.67
CA LEU A 283 -3.84 7.05 -14.03
C LEU A 283 -3.42 8.48 -13.68
N TRP A 284 -4.27 9.44 -14.05
CA TRP A 284 -4.30 10.77 -13.44
C TRP A 284 -5.41 10.82 -12.39
N LEU A 285 -5.04 10.96 -11.12
CA LEU A 285 -5.97 11.29 -10.05
C LEU A 285 -5.98 12.82 -9.88
N ILE A 286 -7.13 13.43 -10.15
CA ILE A 286 -7.27 14.89 -10.15
C ILE A 286 -8.33 15.27 -9.11
N LYS A 287 -7.95 16.15 -8.17
CA LYS A 287 -8.88 16.69 -7.15
C LYS A 287 -8.71 18.19 -7.01
N ASN A 288 -9.77 18.92 -7.23
CA ASN A 288 -9.83 20.38 -7.06
C ASN A 288 -10.08 20.76 -5.59
N LYS A 289 -10.66 19.84 -4.81
CA LYS A 289 -10.91 19.99 -3.37
C LYS A 289 -10.58 18.70 -2.65
N HIS A 290 -9.88 18.81 -1.54
CA HIS A 290 -9.56 17.72 -0.64
C HIS A 290 -10.39 17.86 0.64
N GLN A 291 -11.33 16.97 0.82
CA GLN A 291 -12.31 16.98 1.91
C GLN A 291 -12.84 15.57 2.17
N PRO A 292 -13.52 15.32 3.29
CA PRO A 292 -14.28 14.09 3.53
C PRO A 292 -15.23 13.77 2.37
N TYR A 293 -15.48 12.48 2.16
CA TYR A 293 -16.41 12.04 1.10
C TYR A 293 -17.86 12.07 1.59
N ASP A 294 -18.76 12.69 0.82
CA ASP A 294 -20.19 12.72 1.09
C ASP A 294 -20.86 11.45 0.54
N ILE A 295 -20.62 10.32 1.21
CA ILE A 295 -21.24 9.03 0.89
C ILE A 295 -22.32 8.75 1.93
N LYS A 296 -23.58 8.65 1.48
CA LYS A 296 -24.75 8.34 2.30
C LYS A 296 -24.97 6.83 2.40
#